data_f2872db6324a1cf08b9e1e08bf4548bb
#
_entry.id   f2872db6324a1cf08b9e1e08bf4548bb
#
_cell.length_a   1.000
_cell.length_b   1.000
_cell.length_c   1.000
_cell.angle_alpha   90.00
_cell.angle_beta   90.00
_cell.angle_gamma   90.00
#
_symmetry.space_group_name_H-M   'P 1'
#
loop_
_entity.id
_entity.type
_entity.pdbx_description
1 polymer ?
#
loop_
_entity_poly.entity_id
_entity_poly.type
_entity_poly.pdbx_seq_one_letter_code
_entity_poly.pdbx_strand_id
1 'polypeptide(L)'
;FERLMRINCEGTFFMCQTAANKMIACKAAGVEDYTPRIVNISSMSAYTSSVSRGEYCISKAGIAMVTKLFADRLAEEGIPVFEVRPGIIMTDMTAVVKEKYEKLIAEGVTPIRRFGQPEDVANCVMAACTGLLDFGTGTVLNADGGFHIQRL
;
A
#
# COMPACT_ATOMS: atom_id res chain seq x y z
N PHE A 1 -15.87 -9.55 10.42
CA PHE A 1 -15.31 -9.90 9.11
C PHE A 1 -15.86 -8.99 8.01
N GLU A 2 -17.17 -9.01 7.73
CA GLU A 2 -17.81 -8.27 6.62
C GLU A 2 -17.53 -6.78 6.62
N ARG A 3 -17.67 -6.11 7.78
CA ARG A 3 -17.42 -4.67 7.89
C ARG A 3 -15.99 -4.31 7.45
N LEU A 4 -15.01 -5.12 7.84
CA LEU A 4 -13.62 -4.84 7.50
C LEU A 4 -13.34 -5.09 6.01
N MET A 5 -13.89 -6.17 5.46
CA MET A 5 -13.78 -6.46 4.02
C MET A 5 -14.44 -5.38 3.19
N ARG A 6 -15.62 -4.91 3.59
CA ARG A 6 -16.32 -3.81 2.92
C ARG A 6 -15.51 -2.53 2.91
N ILE A 7 -14.92 -2.15 4.05
CA ILE A 7 -14.12 -0.90 4.13
C ILE A 7 -12.81 -1.03 3.37
N ASN A 8 -12.03 -2.07 3.66
CA ASN A 8 -10.65 -2.17 3.16
C ASN A 8 -10.57 -2.70 1.73
N CYS A 9 -11.29 -3.77 1.41
CA CYS A 9 -11.17 -4.43 0.12
C CYS A 9 -12.16 -3.87 -0.91
N GLU A 10 -13.45 -3.93 -0.61
CA GLU A 10 -14.52 -3.45 -1.48
C GLU A 10 -14.40 -1.94 -1.71
N GLY A 11 -14.20 -1.16 -0.64
CA GLY A 11 -14.02 0.29 -0.73
C GLY A 11 -12.83 0.67 -1.61
N THR A 12 -11.69 0.00 -1.46
CA THR A 12 -10.51 0.25 -2.30
C THR A 12 -10.79 -0.09 -3.76
N PHE A 13 -11.45 -1.22 -4.03
CA PHE A 13 -11.79 -1.63 -5.39
C PHE A 13 -12.66 -0.59 -6.11
N PHE A 14 -13.77 -0.18 -5.49
CA PHE A 14 -14.68 0.79 -6.11
C PHE A 14 -14.10 2.20 -6.17
N MET A 15 -13.25 2.58 -5.23
CA MET A 15 -12.52 3.85 -5.30
C MET A 15 -11.55 3.84 -6.48
N CYS A 16 -10.78 2.76 -6.68
CA CYS A 16 -9.92 2.61 -7.85
C CYS A 16 -10.72 2.66 -9.16
N GLN A 17 -11.88 1.99 -9.23
CA GLN A 17 -12.73 2.01 -10.41
C GLN A 17 -13.23 3.42 -10.72
N THR A 18 -13.74 4.13 -9.72
CA THR A 18 -14.25 5.49 -9.89
C THR A 18 -13.14 6.45 -10.29
N ALA A 19 -11.97 6.37 -9.62
CA ALA A 19 -10.81 7.19 -9.95
C ALA A 19 -10.30 6.90 -11.37
N ALA A 20 -10.17 5.61 -11.75
CA ALA A 20 -9.73 5.21 -13.07
C ALA A 20 -10.63 5.77 -14.18
N ASN A 21 -11.95 5.63 -14.05
CA ASN A 21 -12.90 6.17 -15.01
C ASN A 21 -12.74 7.70 -15.18
N LYS A 22 -12.56 8.42 -14.07
CA LYS A 22 -12.33 9.86 -14.11
C LYS A 22 -10.98 10.21 -14.75
N MET A 23 -9.93 9.46 -14.41
CA MET A 23 -8.59 9.67 -14.97
C MET A 23 -8.56 9.43 -16.48
N ILE A 24 -9.19 8.36 -16.97
CA ILE A 24 -9.33 8.07 -18.40
C ILE A 24 -10.07 9.22 -19.10
N ALA A 25 -11.19 9.67 -18.55
CA ALA A 25 -11.96 10.78 -19.11
C ALA A 25 -11.16 12.09 -19.17
N CYS A 26 -10.38 12.42 -18.13
CA CYS A 26 -9.53 13.60 -18.13
C CYS A 26 -8.42 13.52 -19.19
N LYS A 27 -7.81 12.33 -19.36
CA LYS A 27 -6.82 12.12 -20.43
C LYS A 27 -7.43 12.26 -21.82
N ALA A 28 -8.60 11.66 -22.04
CA ALA A 28 -9.33 11.77 -23.30
C ALA A 28 -9.75 13.21 -23.63
N ALA A 29 -10.02 14.03 -22.59
CA ALA A 29 -10.33 15.45 -22.74
C ALA A 29 -9.09 16.33 -23.00
N GLY A 30 -7.88 15.76 -23.00
CA GLY A 30 -6.64 16.49 -23.31
C GLY A 30 -6.25 17.48 -22.21
N VAL A 31 -6.51 17.19 -20.94
CA VAL A 31 -6.08 18.03 -19.84
C VAL A 31 -4.56 18.13 -19.84
N GLU A 32 -4.03 19.35 -19.95
CA GLU A 32 -2.59 19.61 -20.02
C GLU A 32 -1.88 19.17 -18.74
N ASP A 33 -0.66 18.66 -18.87
CA ASP A 33 0.23 18.19 -17.80
C ASP A 33 -0.41 17.16 -16.84
N TYR A 34 -1.45 16.47 -17.31
CA TYR A 34 -2.17 15.49 -16.51
C TYR A 34 -1.53 14.11 -16.59
N THR A 35 -0.81 13.74 -15.55
CA THR A 35 -0.12 12.45 -15.40
C THR A 35 -0.64 11.66 -14.20
N PRO A 36 -1.85 11.05 -14.32
CA PRO A 36 -2.51 10.39 -13.20
C PRO A 36 -1.80 9.10 -12.79
N ARG A 37 -1.83 8.79 -11.49
CA ARG A 37 -1.35 7.55 -10.89
C ARG A 37 -2.26 7.14 -9.77
N ILE A 38 -2.33 5.83 -9.50
CA ILE A 38 -3.02 5.29 -8.34
C ILE A 38 -1.99 4.66 -7.41
N VAL A 39 -2.05 4.99 -6.12
CA VAL A 39 -1.21 4.38 -5.09
C VAL A 39 -2.10 3.82 -3.99
N ASN A 40 -2.17 2.51 -3.88
CA ASN A 40 -2.92 1.81 -2.86
C ASN A 40 -2.06 1.57 -1.62
N ILE A 41 -2.61 1.86 -0.44
CA ILE A 41 -1.93 1.59 0.83
C ILE A 41 -2.46 0.28 1.41
N SER A 42 -1.65 -0.77 1.34
CA SER A 42 -1.99 -2.05 1.94
C SER A 42 -1.35 -2.22 3.32
N SER A 43 -0.49 -3.18 3.52
CA SER A 43 0.25 -3.47 4.76
C SER A 43 1.21 -4.63 4.53
N MET A 44 2.22 -4.78 5.39
CA MET A 44 2.97 -6.02 5.53
C MET A 44 2.04 -7.23 5.79
N SER A 45 0.86 -7.01 6.38
CA SER A 45 -0.17 -8.03 6.60
C SER A 45 -0.79 -8.58 5.31
N ALA A 46 -0.47 -8.02 4.14
CA ALA A 46 -0.90 -8.57 2.85
C ALA A 46 -0.20 -9.90 2.51
N TYR A 47 0.95 -10.19 3.13
CA TYR A 47 1.73 -11.41 2.89
C TYR A 47 2.18 -12.12 4.17
N THR A 48 1.95 -11.52 5.35
CA THR A 48 2.29 -12.13 6.64
C THR A 48 1.05 -12.63 7.37
N SER A 49 1.23 -13.67 8.17
CA SER A 49 0.17 -14.22 9.02
C SER A 49 0.10 -13.49 10.36
N SER A 50 -1.11 -13.18 10.78
CA SER A 50 -1.43 -12.76 12.16
C SER A 50 -2.72 -13.45 12.57
N VAL A 51 -2.59 -14.53 13.34
CA VAL A 51 -3.72 -15.41 13.72
C VAL A 51 -4.84 -14.69 14.48
N SER A 52 -4.51 -13.61 15.19
CA SER A 52 -5.48 -12.79 15.90
C SER A 52 -6.15 -11.70 15.05
N ARG A 53 -5.75 -11.55 13.78
CA ARG A 53 -6.24 -10.52 12.85
C ARG A 53 -6.40 -11.07 11.44
N GLY A 54 -6.92 -12.29 11.33
CA GLY A 54 -7.05 -12.98 10.04
C GLY A 54 -7.83 -12.18 9.00
N GLU A 55 -8.96 -11.58 9.40
CA GLU A 55 -9.78 -10.73 8.53
C GLU A 55 -9.02 -9.51 8.02
N TYR A 56 -8.15 -8.92 8.84
CA TYR A 56 -7.31 -7.80 8.41
C TYR A 56 -6.27 -8.27 7.38
N CYS A 57 -5.61 -9.39 7.62
CA CYS A 57 -4.65 -9.97 6.66
C CYS A 57 -5.32 -10.26 5.32
N ILE A 58 -6.51 -10.88 5.33
CA ILE A 58 -7.26 -11.17 4.12
C ILE A 58 -7.63 -9.89 3.39
N SER A 59 -8.11 -8.87 4.10
CA SER A 59 -8.49 -7.59 3.50
C SER A 59 -7.28 -6.89 2.85
N LYS A 60 -6.10 -6.94 3.48
CA LYS A 60 -4.88 -6.33 2.94
C LYS A 60 -4.29 -7.14 1.77
N ALA A 61 -4.42 -8.45 1.78
CA ALA A 61 -4.12 -9.29 0.62
C ALA A 61 -5.08 -8.98 -0.56
N GLY A 62 -6.35 -8.70 -0.25
CA GLY A 62 -7.32 -8.22 -1.23
C GLY A 62 -6.88 -6.91 -1.90
N ILE A 63 -6.38 -5.93 -1.14
CA ILE A 63 -5.84 -4.67 -1.69
C ILE A 63 -4.64 -4.94 -2.62
N ALA A 64 -3.77 -5.88 -2.26
CA ALA A 64 -2.64 -6.26 -3.11
C ALA A 64 -3.11 -6.82 -4.47
N MET A 65 -4.18 -7.62 -4.46
CA MET A 65 -4.78 -8.12 -5.71
C MET A 65 -5.50 -7.01 -6.48
N VAL A 66 -6.20 -6.10 -5.82
CA VAL A 66 -6.80 -4.90 -6.46
C VAL A 66 -5.73 -4.10 -7.20
N THR A 67 -4.56 -3.88 -6.57
CA THR A 67 -3.45 -3.17 -7.22
C THR A 67 -3.03 -3.85 -8.52
N LYS A 68 -2.86 -5.17 -8.52
CA LYS A 68 -2.45 -5.93 -9.72
C LYS A 68 -3.50 -5.84 -10.84
N LEU A 69 -4.78 -6.02 -10.48
CA LEU A 69 -5.88 -5.97 -11.44
C LEU A 69 -5.99 -4.60 -12.13
N PHE A 70 -5.87 -3.52 -11.35
CA PHE A 70 -5.91 -2.17 -11.91
C PHE A 70 -4.62 -1.80 -12.63
N ALA A 71 -3.45 -2.26 -12.19
CA ALA A 71 -2.19 -2.05 -12.89
C ALA A 71 -2.21 -2.68 -14.30
N ASP A 72 -2.71 -3.91 -14.40
CA ASP A 72 -2.87 -4.61 -15.69
C ASP A 72 -3.88 -3.89 -16.58
N ARG A 73 -5.09 -3.63 -16.05
CA ARG A 73 -6.17 -2.99 -16.84
C ARG A 73 -5.82 -1.57 -17.32
N LEU A 74 -5.09 -0.81 -16.53
CA LEU A 74 -4.81 0.61 -16.81
C LEU A 74 -3.48 0.84 -17.52
N ALA A 75 -2.70 -0.20 -17.79
CA ALA A 75 -1.42 -0.10 -18.49
C ALA A 75 -1.59 0.52 -19.88
N GLU A 76 -2.57 0.07 -20.65
CA GLU A 76 -2.87 0.61 -22.00
C GLU A 76 -3.36 2.06 -21.95
N GLU A 77 -3.94 2.48 -20.84
CA GLU A 77 -4.38 3.87 -20.63
C GLU A 77 -3.21 4.79 -20.22
N GLY A 78 -2.02 4.21 -19.95
CA GLY A 78 -0.86 4.95 -19.46
C GLY A 78 -1.11 5.52 -18.05
N ILE A 79 -1.79 4.76 -17.18
CA ILE A 79 -2.07 5.13 -15.78
C ILE A 79 -1.41 4.09 -14.89
N PRO A 80 -0.20 4.34 -14.37
CA PRO A 80 0.48 3.42 -13.48
C PRO A 80 -0.26 3.27 -12.14
N VAL A 81 -0.21 2.05 -11.59
CA VAL A 81 -0.80 1.72 -10.30
C VAL A 81 0.24 1.06 -9.41
N PHE A 82 0.39 1.54 -8.20
CA PHE A 82 1.40 1.10 -7.23
C PHE A 82 0.76 0.65 -5.93
N GLU A 83 1.52 -0.12 -5.17
CA GLU A 83 1.16 -0.50 -3.80
C GLU A 83 2.26 -0.04 -2.84
N VAL A 84 1.88 0.60 -1.72
CA VAL A 84 2.78 0.81 -0.59
C VAL A 84 2.37 -0.12 0.54
N ARG A 85 3.33 -0.84 1.11
CA ARG A 85 3.15 -1.76 2.25
C ARG A 85 3.83 -1.19 3.50
N PRO A 86 3.11 -0.47 4.35
CA PRO A 86 3.64 -0.06 5.64
C PRO A 86 3.92 -1.26 6.55
N GLY A 87 5.00 -1.18 7.31
CA GLY A 87 5.31 -2.09 8.40
C GLY A 87 4.75 -1.62 9.73
N ILE A 88 5.61 -1.60 10.76
CA ILE A 88 5.28 -1.12 12.10
C ILE A 88 5.50 0.40 12.13
N ILE A 89 4.44 1.16 11.96
CA ILE A 89 4.46 2.63 11.87
C ILE A 89 3.91 3.22 13.18
N MET A 90 4.57 4.26 13.70
CA MET A 90 4.10 5.00 14.86
C MET A 90 2.87 5.83 14.48
N THR A 91 1.73 5.46 15.03
CA THR A 91 0.44 6.13 14.85
C THR A 91 -0.33 6.06 16.17
N ASP A 92 -1.40 6.81 16.31
CA ASP A 92 -2.28 6.73 17.48
C ASP A 92 -2.79 5.30 17.73
N MET A 93 -3.04 4.54 16.68
CA MET A 93 -3.47 3.14 16.79
C MET A 93 -2.38 2.22 17.36
N THR A 94 -1.13 2.46 17.02
CA THR A 94 0.02 1.66 17.49
C THR A 94 0.51 2.11 18.85
N ALA A 95 0.17 3.33 19.29
CA ALA A 95 0.53 3.86 20.60
C ALA A 95 -0.01 2.97 21.75
N VAL A 96 -1.19 2.36 21.57
CA VAL A 96 -1.80 1.47 22.57
C VAL A 96 -0.98 0.19 22.80
N VAL A 97 -0.21 -0.26 21.82
CA VAL A 97 0.61 -1.48 21.85
C VAL A 97 2.09 -1.17 21.67
N LYS A 98 2.50 0.07 21.96
CA LYS A 98 3.84 0.60 21.72
C LYS A 98 4.91 -0.26 22.38
N GLU A 99 4.79 -0.53 23.67
CA GLU A 99 5.79 -1.31 24.44
C GLU A 99 6.04 -2.70 23.84
N LYS A 100 4.98 -3.37 23.37
CA LYS A 100 5.09 -4.66 22.69
C LYS A 100 5.95 -4.56 21.45
N TYR A 101 5.70 -3.55 20.61
CA TYR A 101 6.44 -3.37 19.37
C TYR A 101 7.85 -2.84 19.59
N GLU A 102 8.09 -1.99 20.60
CA GLU A 102 9.43 -1.57 21.00
C GLU A 102 10.32 -2.77 21.33
N LYS A 103 9.80 -3.71 22.11
CA LYS A 103 10.52 -4.94 22.43
C LYS A 103 10.83 -5.77 21.18
N LEU A 104 9.85 -6.03 20.32
CA LEU A 104 10.05 -6.79 19.08
C LEU A 104 11.06 -6.12 18.15
N ILE A 105 11.02 -4.80 18.03
CA ILE A 105 11.96 -4.02 17.21
C ILE A 105 13.37 -4.10 17.81
N ALA A 106 13.51 -3.95 19.12
CA ALA A 106 14.79 -4.09 19.82
C ALA A 106 15.39 -5.50 19.65
N GLU A 107 14.54 -6.54 19.67
CA GLU A 107 14.89 -7.93 19.40
C GLU A 107 15.22 -8.20 17.90
N GLY A 108 15.02 -7.20 17.04
CA GLY A 108 15.41 -7.26 15.62
C GLY A 108 14.35 -7.87 14.70
N VAL A 109 13.06 -7.75 15.01
CA VAL A 109 11.97 -8.16 14.09
C VAL A 109 12.09 -7.45 12.75
N THR A 110 12.60 -6.22 12.74
CA THR A 110 12.96 -5.47 11.54
C THR A 110 14.47 -5.21 11.49
N PRO A 111 15.13 -5.28 10.33
CA PRO A 111 16.53 -4.86 10.17
C PRO A 111 16.78 -3.43 10.64
N ILE A 112 15.92 -2.49 10.24
CA ILE A 112 15.96 -1.12 10.74
C ILE A 112 15.25 -1.09 12.10
N ARG A 113 16.03 -0.93 13.17
CA ARG A 113 15.57 -1.06 14.56
C ARG A 113 14.92 0.21 15.11
N ARG A 114 13.90 0.70 14.42
CA ARG A 114 13.03 1.78 14.87
C ARG A 114 11.63 1.59 14.35
N PHE A 115 10.66 2.26 14.96
CA PHE A 115 9.37 2.46 14.33
C PHE A 115 9.53 3.20 12.99
N GLY A 116 8.78 2.82 11.98
CA GLY A 116 8.52 3.70 10.85
C GLY A 116 7.71 4.90 11.31
N GLN A 117 7.89 6.02 10.63
CA GLN A 117 7.08 7.22 10.82
C GLN A 117 6.09 7.36 9.65
N PRO A 118 4.99 8.11 9.82
CA PRO A 118 4.08 8.40 8.70
C PRO A 118 4.80 8.95 7.47
N GLU A 119 5.86 9.73 7.68
CA GLU A 119 6.71 10.30 6.63
C GLU A 119 7.45 9.24 5.83
N ASP A 120 7.85 8.11 6.45
CA ASP A 120 8.49 7.00 5.73
C ASP A 120 7.52 6.41 4.68
N VAL A 121 6.23 6.34 5.02
CA VAL A 121 5.18 5.88 4.11
C VAL A 121 4.90 6.94 3.04
N ALA A 122 4.77 8.21 3.45
CA ALA A 122 4.54 9.32 2.53
C ALA A 122 5.66 9.46 1.49
N ASN A 123 6.91 9.24 1.87
CA ASN A 123 8.05 9.26 0.96
C ASN A 123 7.95 8.16 -0.12
N CYS A 124 7.45 6.96 0.23
CA CYS A 124 7.18 5.92 -0.77
C CYS A 124 6.06 6.33 -1.74
N VAL A 125 5.00 6.98 -1.24
CA VAL A 125 3.93 7.52 -2.09
C VAL A 125 4.48 8.60 -3.02
N MET A 126 5.29 9.52 -2.49
CA MET A 126 5.93 10.57 -3.31
C MET A 126 6.81 9.97 -4.40
N ALA A 127 7.63 8.97 -4.07
CA ALA A 127 8.46 8.28 -5.07
C ALA A 127 7.62 7.68 -6.21
N ALA A 128 6.48 7.06 -5.89
CA ALA A 128 5.55 6.54 -6.88
C ALA A 128 4.91 7.63 -7.74
N CYS A 129 4.77 8.86 -7.20
CA CYS A 129 4.12 9.98 -7.90
C CYS A 129 5.07 10.81 -8.78
N THR A 130 6.38 10.60 -8.73
CA THR A 130 7.39 11.40 -9.46
C THR A 130 7.45 11.10 -10.97
N GLY A 131 6.89 10.01 -11.44
CA GLY A 131 7.04 9.53 -12.81
C GLY A 131 8.24 8.61 -13.04
N LEU A 132 9.20 8.59 -12.13
CA LEU A 132 10.41 7.76 -12.26
C LEU A 132 10.14 6.25 -12.24
N LEU A 133 8.98 5.83 -11.71
CA LEU A 133 8.60 4.42 -11.58
C LEU A 133 7.52 3.98 -12.58
N ASP A 134 7.15 4.81 -13.56
CA ASP A 134 5.99 4.54 -14.42
C ASP A 134 6.08 3.23 -15.21
N PHE A 135 7.29 2.85 -15.64
CA PHE A 135 7.50 1.55 -16.31
C PHE A 135 7.36 0.36 -15.34
N GLY A 136 7.36 0.61 -14.05
CA GLY A 136 7.19 -0.39 -12.99
C GLY A 136 5.75 -0.49 -12.47
N THR A 137 4.72 -0.27 -13.30
CA THR A 137 3.33 -0.43 -12.85
C THR A 137 3.11 -1.78 -12.16
N GLY A 138 2.34 -1.83 -11.09
CA GLY A 138 2.15 -3.02 -10.25
C GLY A 138 3.22 -3.22 -9.18
N THR A 139 4.25 -2.37 -9.15
CA THR A 139 5.33 -2.47 -8.15
C THR A 139 4.81 -2.22 -6.73
N VAL A 140 5.38 -2.99 -5.80
CA VAL A 140 5.18 -2.86 -4.36
C VAL A 140 6.38 -2.14 -3.73
N LEU A 141 6.11 -1.05 -3.03
CA LEU A 141 7.08 -0.31 -2.22
C LEU A 141 6.88 -0.68 -0.74
N ASN A 142 7.85 -1.38 -0.16
CA ASN A 142 7.79 -1.78 1.24
C ASN A 142 8.35 -0.67 2.13
N ALA A 143 7.49 0.00 2.90
CA ALA A 143 7.86 0.97 3.93
C ALA A 143 7.84 0.29 5.31
N ASP A 144 8.66 -0.75 5.50
CA ASP A 144 8.53 -1.72 6.60
C ASP A 144 9.82 -1.98 7.40
N GLY A 145 10.85 -1.16 7.17
CA GLY A 145 12.14 -1.31 7.86
C GLY A 145 12.87 -2.61 7.51
N GLY A 146 12.56 -3.23 6.37
CA GLY A 146 13.14 -4.49 5.92
C GLY A 146 12.45 -5.72 6.50
N PHE A 147 11.26 -5.60 7.06
CA PHE A 147 10.50 -6.74 7.61
C PHE A 147 10.26 -7.84 6.56
N HIS A 148 10.07 -7.47 5.30
CA HIS A 148 9.83 -8.41 4.19
C HIS A 148 11.05 -9.27 3.82
N ILE A 149 12.24 -8.94 4.31
CA ILE A 149 13.46 -9.69 4.00
C ILE A 149 13.47 -10.99 4.84
N GLN A 150 13.52 -12.12 4.16
CA GLN A 150 13.77 -13.40 4.84
C GLN A 150 15.20 -13.41 5.35
N ARG A 151 15.37 -13.73 6.64
CA ARG A 151 16.68 -13.78 7.30
C ARG A 151 16.90 -15.15 7.90
N LEU A 152 18.15 -15.60 7.83
CA LEU A 152 18.63 -16.84 8.46
C LEU A 152 18.82 -16.64 9.96
#